data_32a1e3ae6f4cf73b7d7e6c464e16fa47
#
_entry.id   32a1e3ae6f4cf73b7d7e6c464e16fa47
#
_cell.length_a   1.000
_cell.length_b   1.000
_cell.length_c   1.000
_cell.angle_alpha   90.00
_cell.angle_beta   90.00
_cell.angle_gamma   90.00
#
_symmetry.space_group_name_H-M   'P 1'
#
loop_
_entity.id
_entity.type
_entity.pdbx_description
1 polymer ?
#
loop_
_entity_poly.entity_id
_entity_poly.type
_entity_poly.pdbx_seq_one_letter_code
_entity_poly.pdbx_strand_id
1 'polypeptide(L)'
;MKPVVRSLKRDIRRMVTVPAAWIVIIGLLFVPALYAWFNIVGFWDPYSNTEKIRVAVANEDQGATKDIIGFINVGTTVENQLRANDQLGWYFVSADQAQKDVERGQAYAAIVI
;
A
#
# COMPACT_ATOMS: atom_id res chain seq x y z
N MET A 1 -48.23 1.83 -28.85
CA MET A 1 -47.44 2.74 -27.98
C MET A 1 -48.23 3.24 -26.76
N LYS A 2 -49.47 3.59 -26.85
CA LYS A 2 -50.25 4.07 -25.68
C LYS A 2 -50.36 3.08 -24.48
N PRO A 3 -50.50 1.74 -24.66
CA PRO A 3 -50.56 0.83 -23.51
C PRO A 3 -49.23 0.71 -22.76
N VAL A 4 -48.07 0.73 -23.45
CA VAL A 4 -46.76 0.62 -22.85
C VAL A 4 -46.42 1.82 -21.97
N VAL A 5 -46.72 3.03 -22.48
CA VAL A 5 -46.52 4.28 -21.72
C VAL A 5 -47.39 4.31 -20.46
N ARG A 6 -48.62 3.79 -20.56
CA ARG A 6 -49.54 3.73 -19.40
C ARG A 6 -49.04 2.74 -18.35
N SER A 7 -48.53 1.60 -18.75
CA SER A 7 -47.93 0.63 -17.84
C SER A 7 -46.69 1.20 -17.15
N LEU A 8 -45.79 1.80 -17.92
CA LEU A 8 -44.60 2.46 -17.41
C LEU A 8 -44.93 3.54 -16.35
N LYS A 9 -45.87 4.41 -16.67
CA LYS A 9 -46.31 5.47 -15.73
C LYS A 9 -46.90 4.90 -14.44
N ARG A 10 -47.64 3.78 -14.53
CA ARG A 10 -48.19 3.10 -13.36
C ARG A 10 -47.08 2.47 -12.50
N ASP A 11 -46.10 1.85 -13.14
CA ASP A 11 -45.01 1.16 -12.45
C ASP A 11 -44.08 2.18 -11.76
N ILE A 12 -43.75 3.29 -12.43
CA ILE A 12 -43.01 4.40 -11.82
C ILE A 12 -43.77 4.94 -10.60
N ARG A 13 -45.08 5.18 -10.76
CA ARG A 13 -45.89 5.68 -9.63
C ARG A 13 -45.89 4.70 -8.46
N ARG A 14 -45.97 3.39 -8.71
CA ARG A 14 -45.89 2.38 -7.64
C ARG A 14 -44.54 2.41 -6.96
N MET A 15 -43.45 2.48 -7.70
CA MET A 15 -42.09 2.57 -7.12
C MET A 15 -41.96 3.80 -6.21
N VAL A 16 -42.50 4.95 -6.61
CA VAL A 16 -42.41 6.17 -5.82
C VAL A 16 -43.31 6.16 -4.57
N THR A 17 -44.45 5.45 -4.62
CA THR A 17 -45.42 5.41 -3.52
C THR A 17 -45.20 4.30 -2.49
N VAL A 18 -44.37 3.32 -2.79
CA VAL A 18 -44.08 2.19 -1.89
C VAL A 18 -42.78 2.46 -1.11
N PRO A 19 -42.85 2.63 0.23
CA PRO A 19 -41.65 2.91 1.05
C PRO A 19 -40.52 1.86 0.90
N ALA A 20 -40.90 0.59 0.77
CA ALA A 20 -39.94 -0.49 0.58
C ALA A 20 -39.11 -0.34 -0.72
N ALA A 21 -39.71 0.20 -1.79
CA ALA A 21 -38.99 0.47 -3.03
C ALA A 21 -37.90 1.52 -2.85
N TRP A 22 -38.14 2.53 -2.04
CA TRP A 22 -37.11 3.54 -1.72
C TRP A 22 -35.93 2.96 -0.95
N ILE A 23 -36.18 2.05 0.01
CA ILE A 23 -35.10 1.38 0.75
C ILE A 23 -34.21 0.62 -0.21
N VAL A 24 -34.81 -0.12 -1.16
CA VAL A 24 -34.04 -0.89 -2.16
C VAL A 24 -33.28 0.04 -3.10
N ILE A 25 -33.90 1.12 -3.59
CA ILE A 25 -33.23 2.05 -4.50
C ILE A 25 -32.05 2.75 -3.80
N ILE A 26 -32.26 3.20 -2.58
CA ILE A 26 -31.21 3.84 -1.76
C ILE A 26 -30.09 2.84 -1.51
N GLY A 27 -30.40 1.61 -1.10
CA GLY A 27 -29.41 0.57 -0.89
C GLY A 27 -28.59 0.26 -2.16
N LEU A 28 -29.24 0.10 -3.29
CA LEU A 28 -28.57 -0.15 -4.59
C LEU A 28 -27.71 1.03 -5.05
N LEU A 29 -28.06 2.26 -4.68
CA LEU A 29 -27.30 3.45 -5.02
C LEU A 29 -26.09 3.64 -4.10
N PHE A 30 -26.31 3.52 -2.79
CA PHE A 30 -25.28 3.83 -1.78
C PHE A 30 -24.27 2.71 -1.57
N VAL A 31 -24.70 1.44 -1.57
CA VAL A 31 -23.80 0.33 -1.27
C VAL A 31 -22.65 0.21 -2.28
N PRO A 32 -22.90 0.22 -3.61
CA PRO A 32 -21.81 0.20 -4.58
C PRO A 32 -20.94 1.46 -4.54
N ALA A 33 -21.54 2.63 -4.29
CA ALA A 33 -20.81 3.89 -4.18
C ALA A 33 -19.88 3.90 -2.96
N LEU A 34 -20.35 3.42 -1.80
CA LEU A 34 -19.52 3.28 -0.61
C LEU A 34 -18.41 2.27 -0.81
N TYR A 35 -18.71 1.14 -1.44
CA TYR A 35 -17.70 0.13 -1.75
C TYR A 35 -16.59 0.70 -2.65
N ALA A 36 -16.96 1.41 -3.72
CA ALA A 36 -16.00 2.09 -4.59
C ALA A 36 -15.19 3.14 -3.82
N TRP A 37 -15.85 3.94 -2.98
CA TRP A 37 -15.20 4.94 -2.15
C TRP A 37 -14.15 4.34 -1.21
N PHE A 38 -14.51 3.29 -0.46
CA PHE A 38 -13.56 2.61 0.43
C PHE A 38 -12.37 2.03 -0.31
N ASN A 39 -12.59 1.44 -1.49
CA ASN A 39 -11.49 0.94 -2.32
C ASN A 39 -10.59 2.09 -2.81
N ILE A 40 -11.17 3.18 -3.29
CA ILE A 40 -10.40 4.34 -3.74
C ILE A 40 -9.59 4.92 -2.57
N VAL A 41 -10.18 5.15 -1.41
CA VAL A 41 -9.47 5.70 -0.25
C VAL A 41 -8.40 4.74 0.26
N GLY A 42 -8.68 3.42 0.27
CA GLY A 42 -7.72 2.41 0.73
C GLY A 42 -6.51 2.24 -0.21
N PHE A 43 -6.70 2.43 -1.50
CA PHE A 43 -5.65 2.25 -2.52
C PHE A 43 -5.21 3.55 -3.19
N TRP A 44 -5.64 4.71 -2.69
CA TRP A 44 -5.33 6.00 -3.30
C TRP A 44 -3.84 6.28 -3.38
N ASP A 45 -3.13 5.93 -2.32
CA ASP A 45 -1.69 6.10 -2.25
C ASP A 45 -1.05 4.95 -1.43
N PRO A 46 -0.82 3.79 -2.06
CA PRO A 46 -0.21 2.65 -1.37
C PRO A 46 1.24 2.91 -0.99
N TYR A 47 1.88 3.93 -1.58
CA TYR A 47 3.29 4.24 -1.35
C TYR A 47 3.52 5.26 -0.22
N SER A 48 2.53 6.04 0.18
CA SER A 48 2.66 7.05 1.24
C SER A 48 2.93 6.48 2.63
N ASN A 49 2.72 5.19 2.82
CA ASN A 49 2.93 4.51 4.11
C ASN A 49 4.03 3.45 4.07
N THR A 50 4.79 3.36 3.00
CA THR A 50 5.86 2.35 2.86
C THR A 50 7.03 2.61 3.80
N GLU A 51 7.20 3.82 4.31
CA GLU A 51 8.14 4.15 5.40
C GLU A 51 7.93 3.32 6.67
N LYS A 52 6.71 2.79 6.89
CA LYS A 52 6.38 1.90 8.01
C LYS A 52 6.82 0.46 7.79
N ILE A 53 7.21 0.09 6.57
CA ILE A 53 7.75 -1.22 6.24
C ILE A 53 9.21 -1.24 6.70
N ARG A 54 9.45 -1.84 7.85
CA ARG A 54 10.78 -1.91 8.45
C ARG A 54 11.66 -2.91 7.72
N VAL A 55 12.82 -2.43 7.24
CA VAL A 55 13.83 -3.24 6.58
C VAL A 55 15.17 -3.06 7.32
N ALA A 56 15.71 -4.16 7.82
CA ALA A 56 17.00 -4.17 8.49
C ALA A 56 18.13 -4.16 7.46
N VAL A 57 19.12 -3.32 7.67
CA VAL A 57 20.32 -3.26 6.82
C VAL A 57 21.54 -3.54 7.69
N ALA A 58 22.33 -4.52 7.29
CA ALA A 58 23.62 -4.83 7.88
C ALA A 58 24.71 -4.61 6.83
N ASN A 59 25.73 -3.85 7.19
CA ASN A 59 26.87 -3.62 6.32
C ASN A 59 28.08 -4.38 6.88
N GLU A 60 28.51 -5.42 6.17
CA GLU A 60 29.70 -6.22 6.46
C GLU A 60 30.81 -5.98 5.43
N ASP A 61 30.62 -5.05 4.49
CA ASP A 61 31.62 -4.70 3.48
C ASP A 61 32.85 -4.06 4.14
N GLN A 62 33.96 -4.75 4.08
CA GLN A 62 35.26 -4.25 4.56
C GLN A 62 35.99 -3.38 3.53
N GLY A 63 35.39 -3.22 2.36
CA GLY A 63 36.00 -2.52 1.24
C GLY A 63 37.14 -3.29 0.58
N ALA A 64 37.58 -2.78 -0.54
CA ALA A 64 38.73 -3.33 -1.28
C ALA A 64 39.64 -2.20 -1.76
N THR A 65 40.96 -2.47 -1.70
CA THR A 65 41.98 -1.58 -2.26
C THR A 65 42.47 -2.13 -3.58
N LYS A 66 42.43 -1.32 -4.63
CA LYS A 66 43.00 -1.65 -5.95
C LYS A 66 43.98 -0.58 -6.36
N ASP A 67 45.13 -0.97 -6.89
CA ASP A 67 46.26 -0.10 -7.22
C ASP A 67 45.92 1.10 -8.15
N ILE A 68 44.88 0.96 -8.96
CA ILE A 68 44.48 1.96 -9.93
C ILE A 68 43.37 2.91 -9.41
N ILE A 69 42.56 2.49 -8.43
CA ILE A 69 41.31 3.17 -8.04
C ILE A 69 41.33 3.58 -6.55
N GLY A 70 42.32 3.11 -5.78
CA GLY A 70 42.41 3.36 -4.35
C GLY A 70 41.44 2.48 -3.53
N PHE A 71 41.14 2.89 -2.31
CA PHE A 71 40.22 2.19 -1.43
C PHE A 71 38.78 2.48 -1.82
N ILE A 72 38.01 1.45 -2.10
CA ILE A 72 36.58 1.51 -2.39
C ILE A 72 35.83 0.68 -1.37
N ASN A 73 34.80 1.27 -0.75
CA ASN A 73 33.83 0.59 0.08
C ASN A 73 32.43 0.87 -0.47
N VAL A 74 31.91 -0.10 -1.22
CA VAL A 74 30.60 0.01 -1.87
C VAL A 74 29.48 -0.08 -0.83
N GLY A 75 29.65 -0.90 0.20
CA GLY A 75 28.71 -1.05 1.29
C GLY A 75 28.42 0.26 2.02
N THR A 76 29.46 1.02 2.34
CA THR A 76 29.29 2.37 2.95
C THR A 76 28.56 3.32 2.03
N THR A 77 28.82 3.25 0.72
CA THR A 77 28.11 4.11 -0.26
C THR A 77 26.63 3.77 -0.33
N VAL A 78 26.30 2.47 -0.39
CA VAL A 78 24.92 1.98 -0.39
C VAL A 78 24.22 2.35 0.92
N GLU A 79 24.86 2.13 2.07
CA GLU A 79 24.34 2.48 3.38
C GLU A 79 23.97 3.97 3.46
N ASN A 80 24.85 4.87 3.01
CA ASN A 80 24.60 6.30 2.99
C ASN A 80 23.42 6.69 2.09
N GLN A 81 23.28 6.01 0.94
CA GLN A 81 22.12 6.23 0.05
C GLN A 81 20.82 5.75 0.68
N LEU A 82 20.83 4.61 1.38
CA LEU A 82 19.64 4.11 2.09
C LEU A 82 19.27 4.99 3.28
N ARG A 83 20.26 5.57 3.98
CA ARG A 83 19.99 6.55 5.06
C ARG A 83 19.32 7.83 4.58
N ALA A 84 19.57 8.22 3.33
CA ALA A 84 18.96 9.37 2.68
C ALA A 84 17.62 9.04 1.97
N ASN A 85 17.22 7.76 1.97
CA ASN A 85 16.02 7.27 1.31
C ASN A 85 14.91 7.04 2.36
N ASP A 86 13.76 7.66 2.18
CA ASP A 86 12.59 7.61 3.05
C ASP A 86 11.45 6.73 2.51
N GLN A 87 11.67 6.03 1.40
CA GLN A 87 10.65 5.19 0.78
C GLN A 87 10.29 3.96 1.61
N LEU A 88 11.23 3.47 2.43
CA LEU A 88 11.02 2.38 3.37
C LEU A 88 11.58 2.75 4.74
N GLY A 89 11.14 2.05 5.78
CA GLY A 89 11.64 2.20 7.14
C GLY A 89 12.99 1.53 7.35
N TRP A 90 14.03 2.06 6.71
CA TRP A 90 15.39 1.55 6.82
C TRP A 90 15.94 1.73 8.23
N TYR A 91 16.52 0.67 8.81
CA TYR A 91 17.30 0.78 10.03
C TYR A 91 18.53 -0.12 9.97
N PHE A 92 19.59 0.30 10.65
CA PHE A 92 20.92 -0.26 10.47
C PHE A 92 21.33 -0.99 11.74
N VAL A 93 21.63 -2.27 11.58
CA VAL A 93 21.98 -3.20 12.68
C VAL A 93 23.05 -4.20 12.21
N SER A 94 23.54 -5.04 13.12
CA SER A 94 24.42 -6.15 12.74
C SER A 94 23.64 -7.24 11.97
N ALA A 95 24.34 -8.05 11.19
CA ALA A 95 23.73 -9.14 10.42
C ALA A 95 22.95 -10.13 11.32
N ASP A 96 23.52 -10.49 12.48
CA ASP A 96 22.85 -11.36 13.46
C ASP A 96 21.54 -10.75 14.00
N GLN A 97 21.53 -9.44 14.24
CA GLN A 97 20.35 -8.75 14.72
C GLN A 97 19.31 -8.63 13.61
N ALA A 98 19.74 -8.32 12.39
CA ALA A 98 18.87 -8.23 11.22
C ALA A 98 18.12 -9.55 10.99
N GLN A 99 18.83 -10.68 11.08
CA GLN A 99 18.21 -12.00 10.94
C GLN A 99 17.19 -12.28 12.05
N LYS A 100 17.55 -12.01 13.30
CA LYS A 100 16.63 -12.19 14.45
C LYS A 100 15.38 -11.33 14.34
N ASP A 101 15.51 -10.12 13.84
CA ASP A 101 14.39 -9.20 13.68
C ASP A 101 13.40 -9.70 12.61
N VAL A 102 13.90 -10.31 11.53
CA VAL A 102 13.04 -10.95 10.52
C VAL A 102 12.36 -12.20 11.11
N GLU A 103 13.09 -13.06 11.80
CA GLU A 103 12.54 -14.27 12.42
C GLU A 103 11.46 -13.96 13.46
N ARG A 104 11.60 -12.84 14.18
CA ARG A 104 10.63 -12.36 15.18
C ARG A 104 9.48 -11.52 14.58
N GLY A 105 9.51 -11.27 13.28
CA GLY A 105 8.52 -10.41 12.60
C GLY A 105 8.64 -8.93 12.95
N GLN A 106 9.78 -8.48 13.47
CA GLN A 106 10.06 -7.07 13.76
C GLN A 106 10.54 -6.30 12.51
N ALA A 107 11.07 -7.01 11.54
CA ALA A 107 11.39 -6.52 10.21
C ALA A 107 10.72 -7.38 9.15
N TYR A 108 10.33 -6.76 8.04
CA TYR A 108 9.77 -7.45 6.88
C TYR A 108 10.84 -8.14 6.04
N ALA A 109 12.03 -7.56 6.02
CA ALA A 109 13.18 -8.09 5.30
C ALA A 109 14.49 -7.64 5.96
N ALA A 110 15.58 -8.32 5.62
CA ALA A 110 16.94 -7.93 5.97
C ALA A 110 17.81 -7.93 4.72
N ILE A 111 18.67 -6.93 4.61
CA ILE A 111 19.68 -6.80 3.57
C ILE A 111 21.05 -6.84 4.25
N VAL A 112 21.90 -7.74 3.81
CA VAL A 112 23.31 -7.82 4.24
C VAL A 112 24.18 -7.48 3.04
N ILE A 113 25.05 -6.48 3.19
CA ILE A 113 25.95 -5.96 2.16
C ILE A 113 27.37 -6.43 2.43
#